data_7e752a6c30d2613c39f377298385b92f
#
_entry.id   7e752a6c30d2613c39f377298385b92f
#
_cell.length_a   1.000
_cell.length_b   1.000
_cell.length_c   1.000
_cell.angle_alpha   90.00
_cell.angle_beta   90.00
_cell.angle_gamma   90.00
#
_symmetry.space_group_name_H-M   'P 1'
#
loop_
_entity.id
_entity.type
_entity.pdbx_description
1 polymer ?
#
loop_
_entity_poly.entity_id
_entity_poly.type
_entity_poly.pdbx_seq_one_letter_code
_entity_poly.pdbx_strand_id
1 'polypeptide(L)'
;MHIAMIAGEYPPRWGGIGSVVFHLAGHLASFGHQVTIITRSHNGIAPAQSGVSIVEVPWLKLPMKFTRSYAKNALKVLKRLHQSEPFDVIHVHLPLASFTSKEFKFMEQNIAPVCCSLHGSWLGEKQGVIRAAKAGESATWLNPNDLAIRLTAKWYSRYEKAGLLNTSISVANSQSTLKEFAEWYALGEQYNAKVILWGCDHKVFRPANMDDEEEQLAHEKIRHQYNCDDEKALSHKTSTDTPMLLAVGRLVARKGYMTLLRAMPNILAKHPGAKLVIIGRGHMKSKLMKEAKKLSISESVFIKSGMSFDDLAQHFRSADLVVYPSYYEGQGLIPLESMSSGTPVVTVDMAPLTEMVDDTVGGLFESGNSQDLANTVNNMLSDAQGRSMKAEAGRKLVLSKYTYEHNVNDFLDIYQSILNNHSKSS
;
A
#
# COMPACT_ATOMS: atom_id res chain seq x y z
N MET A 1 0.13 -15.06 -23.34
CA MET A 1 -0.71 -13.85 -23.56
C MET A 1 0.17 -12.63 -23.62
N HIS A 2 -0.22 -11.64 -24.42
CA HIS A 2 0.36 -10.30 -24.40
C HIS A 2 -0.58 -9.37 -23.63
N ILE A 3 -0.12 -8.88 -22.47
CA ILE A 3 -0.94 -8.13 -21.51
C ILE A 3 -0.50 -6.67 -21.51
N ALA A 4 -1.42 -5.74 -21.77
CA ALA A 4 -1.21 -4.30 -21.60
C ALA A 4 -1.60 -3.89 -20.18
N MET A 5 -0.66 -3.43 -19.35
CA MET A 5 -0.95 -2.85 -18.04
C MET A 5 -0.89 -1.33 -18.09
N ILE A 6 -1.98 -0.66 -17.74
CA ILE A 6 -2.07 0.80 -17.72
C ILE A 6 -2.08 1.27 -16.27
N ALA A 7 -0.97 1.83 -15.82
CA ALA A 7 -0.79 2.27 -14.44
C ALA A 7 -0.20 3.69 -14.37
N GLY A 8 -0.89 4.60 -13.70
CA GLY A 8 -0.42 5.97 -13.52
C GLY A 8 0.72 6.12 -12.51
N GLU A 9 1.17 5.02 -11.89
CA GLU A 9 2.30 4.96 -10.96
C GLU A 9 3.08 3.68 -11.23
N TYR A 10 4.40 3.82 -11.39
CA TYR A 10 5.35 2.73 -11.61
C TYR A 10 6.75 3.19 -11.16
N PRO A 11 7.68 2.30 -10.75
CA PRO A 11 9.05 2.71 -10.44
C PRO A 11 9.72 3.51 -11.58
N PRO A 12 10.65 4.41 -11.27
CA PRO A 12 11.40 4.62 -10.01
C PRO A 12 10.63 5.39 -8.94
N ARG A 13 9.39 5.77 -9.19
CA ARG A 13 8.53 6.41 -8.21
C ARG A 13 7.69 5.35 -7.49
N TRP A 14 8.22 4.86 -6.39
CA TRP A 14 7.56 3.87 -5.56
C TRP A 14 6.36 4.43 -4.78
N GLY A 15 5.24 3.73 -4.83
CA GLY A 15 4.06 3.89 -4.03
C GLY A 15 3.27 2.58 -4.05
N GLY A 16 2.16 2.47 -3.35
CA GLY A 16 1.42 1.21 -3.24
C GLY A 16 1.01 0.62 -4.59
N ILE A 17 0.46 1.46 -5.49
CA ILE A 17 0.06 1.00 -6.85
C ILE A 17 1.28 0.60 -7.66
N GLY A 18 2.32 1.44 -7.65
CA GLY A 18 3.54 1.18 -8.43
C GLY A 18 4.23 -0.11 -8.01
N SER A 19 4.29 -0.40 -6.70
CA SER A 19 4.85 -1.64 -6.16
C SER A 19 4.04 -2.86 -6.64
N VAL A 20 2.71 -2.83 -6.49
CA VAL A 20 1.84 -3.92 -6.95
C VAL A 20 2.00 -4.19 -8.44
N VAL A 21 1.96 -3.15 -9.27
CA VAL A 21 2.08 -3.30 -10.74
C VAL A 21 3.45 -3.85 -11.13
N PHE A 22 4.52 -3.40 -10.46
CA PHE A 22 5.89 -3.88 -10.71
C PHE A 22 6.00 -5.38 -10.42
N HIS A 23 5.60 -5.82 -9.23
CA HIS A 23 5.70 -7.24 -8.86
C HIS A 23 4.75 -8.12 -9.67
N LEU A 24 3.50 -7.70 -9.88
CA LEU A 24 2.55 -8.45 -10.70
C LEU A 24 3.06 -8.63 -12.14
N ALA A 25 3.60 -7.57 -12.76
CA ALA A 25 4.15 -7.64 -14.11
C ALA A 25 5.34 -8.60 -14.19
N GLY A 26 6.28 -8.52 -13.25
CA GLY A 26 7.44 -9.41 -13.20
C GLY A 26 7.05 -10.88 -13.02
N HIS A 27 6.08 -11.16 -12.15
CA HIS A 27 5.59 -12.53 -11.95
C HIS A 27 4.83 -13.05 -13.17
N LEU A 28 3.94 -12.24 -13.80
CA LEU A 28 3.29 -12.64 -15.06
C LEU A 28 4.31 -12.95 -16.16
N ALA A 29 5.37 -12.15 -16.28
CA ALA A 29 6.44 -12.39 -17.22
C ALA A 29 7.21 -13.69 -16.90
N SER A 30 7.47 -13.99 -15.62
CA SER A 30 8.11 -15.25 -15.21
C SER A 30 7.26 -16.51 -15.49
N PHE A 31 5.93 -16.32 -15.61
CA PHE A 31 4.99 -17.37 -16.06
C PHE A 31 4.88 -17.46 -17.60
N GLY A 32 5.79 -16.80 -18.34
CA GLY A 32 5.87 -16.87 -19.79
C GLY A 32 4.90 -15.95 -20.54
N HIS A 33 4.36 -14.92 -19.89
CA HIS A 33 3.51 -13.92 -20.53
C HIS A 33 4.33 -12.68 -20.92
N GLN A 34 3.99 -12.06 -22.03
CA GLN A 34 4.55 -10.77 -22.42
C GLN A 34 3.75 -9.65 -21.78
N VAL A 35 4.43 -8.73 -21.10
CA VAL A 35 3.77 -7.63 -20.39
C VAL A 35 4.28 -6.29 -20.90
N THR A 36 3.37 -5.42 -21.30
CA THR A 36 3.68 -4.03 -21.69
C THR A 36 3.05 -3.06 -20.70
N ILE A 37 3.90 -2.37 -19.92
CA ILE A 37 3.48 -1.33 -18.98
C ILE A 37 3.38 0.00 -19.70
N ILE A 38 2.21 0.62 -19.68
CA ILE A 38 2.00 2.00 -20.16
C ILE A 38 1.85 2.89 -18.93
N THR A 39 2.86 3.72 -18.64
CA THR A 39 2.92 4.52 -17.41
C THR A 39 3.22 5.99 -17.68
N ARG A 40 3.08 6.83 -16.67
CA ARG A 40 3.45 8.25 -16.75
C ARG A 40 4.96 8.42 -16.81
N SER A 41 5.44 9.30 -17.70
CA SER A 41 6.87 9.66 -17.73
C SER A 41 7.32 10.29 -16.40
N HIS A 42 8.46 9.83 -15.93
CA HIS A 42 9.11 10.31 -14.71
C HIS A 42 10.61 10.58 -14.97
N ASN A 43 11.21 11.41 -14.13
CA ASN A 43 12.67 11.54 -14.10
C ASN A 43 13.23 10.32 -13.36
N GLY A 44 14.10 9.58 -14.01
CA GLY A 44 14.75 8.37 -13.48
C GLY A 44 14.50 7.15 -14.37
N ILE A 45 15.25 6.09 -14.13
CA ILE A 45 15.19 4.84 -14.87
C ILE A 45 14.40 3.83 -14.04
N ALA A 46 13.36 3.25 -14.62
CA ALA A 46 12.64 2.14 -14.00
C ALA A 46 13.53 0.90 -13.93
N PRO A 47 13.46 0.11 -12.84
CA PRO A 47 14.16 -1.17 -12.78
C PRO A 47 13.71 -2.08 -13.93
N ALA A 48 14.67 -2.66 -14.64
CA ALA A 48 14.40 -3.60 -15.72
C ALA A 48 13.89 -4.95 -15.18
N GLN A 49 12.92 -5.53 -15.87
CA GLN A 49 12.44 -6.90 -15.60
C GLN A 49 12.40 -7.67 -16.93
N SER A 50 12.87 -8.92 -16.92
CA SER A 50 12.81 -9.79 -18.10
C SER A 50 11.36 -10.03 -18.51
N GLY A 51 11.04 -9.93 -19.80
CA GLY A 51 9.68 -10.12 -20.33
C GLY A 51 8.71 -8.95 -20.08
N VAL A 52 9.18 -7.84 -19.49
CA VAL A 52 8.38 -6.63 -19.26
C VAL A 52 8.91 -5.46 -20.09
N SER A 53 8.07 -4.91 -20.95
CA SER A 53 8.34 -3.71 -21.73
C SER A 53 7.70 -2.48 -21.06
N ILE A 54 8.41 -1.36 -20.98
CA ILE A 54 7.91 -0.14 -20.33
C ILE A 54 7.80 0.96 -21.37
N VAL A 55 6.61 1.55 -21.48
CA VAL A 55 6.31 2.67 -22.37
C VAL A 55 5.83 3.86 -21.55
N GLU A 56 6.67 4.87 -21.46
CA GLU A 56 6.33 6.10 -20.75
C GLU A 56 5.55 7.06 -21.65
N VAL A 57 4.51 7.67 -21.08
CA VAL A 57 3.68 8.64 -21.79
C VAL A 57 3.70 10.02 -21.10
N PRO A 58 3.71 11.11 -21.86
CA PRO A 58 3.68 12.46 -21.30
C PRO A 58 2.33 12.75 -20.61
N TRP A 59 2.39 13.59 -19.58
CA TRP A 59 1.21 14.00 -18.82
C TRP A 59 1.36 15.43 -18.29
N LEU A 60 0.24 16.11 -18.04
CA LEU A 60 0.23 17.48 -17.53
C LEU A 60 0.28 17.48 -15.99
N LYS A 61 1.30 18.11 -15.42
CA LYS A 61 1.47 18.26 -13.95
C LYS A 61 0.57 19.37 -13.37
N LEU A 62 -0.71 19.39 -13.78
CA LEU A 62 -1.69 20.38 -13.33
C LEU A 62 -2.79 19.70 -12.51
N PRO A 63 -3.26 20.30 -11.41
CA PRO A 63 -4.42 19.82 -10.67
C PRO A 63 -5.60 19.54 -11.62
N MET A 64 -6.38 18.49 -11.33
CA MET A 64 -7.53 18.02 -12.11
C MET A 64 -7.24 17.58 -13.56
N LYS A 65 -6.05 17.85 -14.12
CA LYS A 65 -5.68 17.46 -15.49
C LYS A 65 -4.71 16.28 -15.53
N PHE A 66 -3.96 16.00 -14.46
CA PHE A 66 -2.85 15.05 -14.46
C PHE A 66 -3.28 13.61 -14.81
N THR A 67 -4.34 13.07 -14.19
CA THR A 67 -4.85 11.72 -14.47
C THR A 67 -5.55 11.63 -15.82
N ARG A 68 -6.24 12.71 -16.22
CA ARG A 68 -6.98 12.76 -17.50
C ARG A 68 -6.06 12.91 -18.71
N SER A 69 -5.03 13.75 -18.63
CA SER A 69 -4.03 13.90 -19.71
C SER A 69 -3.23 12.62 -19.90
N TYR A 70 -2.86 11.96 -18.80
CA TYR A 70 -2.24 10.65 -18.84
C TYR A 70 -3.12 9.61 -19.54
N ALA A 71 -4.38 9.46 -19.13
CA ALA A 71 -5.31 8.49 -19.72
C ALA A 71 -5.48 8.69 -21.23
N LYS A 72 -5.62 9.95 -21.68
CA LYS A 72 -5.73 10.25 -23.13
C LYS A 72 -4.47 9.82 -23.90
N ASN A 73 -3.30 10.08 -23.36
CA ASN A 73 -2.05 9.73 -24.02
C ASN A 73 -1.78 8.22 -23.94
N ALA A 74 -2.11 7.58 -22.84
CA ALA A 74 -2.03 6.12 -22.69
C ALA A 74 -2.92 5.41 -23.72
N LEU A 75 -4.16 5.89 -23.95
CA LEU A 75 -5.04 5.31 -24.96
C LEU A 75 -4.50 5.46 -26.39
N LYS A 76 -3.87 6.60 -26.72
CA LYS A 76 -3.22 6.79 -28.03
C LYS A 76 -2.09 5.80 -28.26
N VAL A 77 -1.26 5.62 -27.22
CA VAL A 77 -0.14 4.67 -27.27
C VAL A 77 -0.62 3.24 -27.32
N LEU A 78 -1.63 2.88 -26.52
CA LEU A 78 -2.25 1.55 -26.54
C LEU A 78 -2.74 1.17 -27.92
N LYS A 79 -3.48 2.08 -28.60
CA LYS A 79 -3.97 1.87 -30.00
C LYS A 79 -2.82 1.62 -30.98
N ARG A 80 -1.76 2.42 -30.91
CA ARG A 80 -0.59 2.28 -31.79
C ARG A 80 0.13 0.95 -31.58
N LEU A 81 0.36 0.59 -30.32
CA LEU A 81 1.04 -0.66 -29.97
C LEU A 81 0.22 -1.88 -30.39
N HIS A 82 -1.09 -1.87 -30.17
CA HIS A 82 -1.98 -2.96 -30.55
C HIS A 82 -1.99 -3.21 -32.07
N GLN A 83 -1.82 -2.17 -32.90
CA GLN A 83 -1.72 -2.31 -34.36
C GLN A 83 -0.43 -3.02 -34.81
N SER A 84 0.66 -2.85 -34.09
CA SER A 84 1.93 -3.52 -34.39
C SER A 84 2.06 -4.88 -33.74
N GLU A 85 1.55 -5.01 -32.54
CA GLU A 85 1.61 -6.22 -31.73
C GLU A 85 0.33 -6.33 -30.89
N PRO A 86 -0.63 -7.15 -31.29
CA PRO A 86 -1.92 -7.23 -30.64
C PRO A 86 -1.84 -7.64 -29.16
N PHE A 87 -2.62 -6.97 -28.31
CA PHE A 87 -2.81 -7.35 -26.91
C PHE A 87 -3.97 -8.34 -26.80
N ASP A 88 -3.82 -9.32 -25.94
CA ASP A 88 -4.87 -10.27 -25.57
C ASP A 88 -5.78 -9.70 -24.48
N VAL A 89 -5.19 -8.99 -23.50
CA VAL A 89 -5.88 -8.43 -22.32
C VAL A 89 -5.33 -7.04 -22.00
N ILE A 90 -6.22 -6.16 -21.58
CA ILE A 90 -5.88 -4.85 -21.01
C ILE A 90 -6.16 -4.89 -19.50
N HIS A 91 -5.17 -4.57 -18.67
CA HIS A 91 -5.35 -4.42 -17.23
C HIS A 91 -5.15 -2.95 -16.82
N VAL A 92 -6.22 -2.29 -16.39
CA VAL A 92 -6.21 -0.87 -15.99
C VAL A 92 -6.16 -0.77 -14.46
N HIS A 93 -5.15 -0.07 -13.93
CA HIS A 93 -4.98 0.17 -12.50
C HIS A 93 -5.44 1.59 -12.11
N LEU A 94 -6.60 1.68 -11.44
CA LEU A 94 -7.17 2.93 -10.94
C LEU A 94 -6.70 3.23 -9.50
N PRO A 95 -6.78 4.48 -9.03
CA PRO A 95 -7.55 5.63 -9.59
C PRO A 95 -6.72 6.63 -10.40
N LEU A 96 -5.46 6.35 -10.74
CA LEU A 96 -4.56 7.35 -11.34
C LEU A 96 -4.67 7.47 -12.86
N ALA A 97 -5.61 6.77 -13.50
CA ALA A 97 -5.94 6.84 -14.93
C ALA A 97 -7.42 7.19 -15.12
N SER A 98 -7.72 8.41 -15.58
CA SER A 98 -9.11 8.89 -15.72
C SER A 98 -9.64 8.67 -17.13
N PHE A 99 -10.06 7.43 -17.43
CA PHE A 99 -10.78 7.10 -18.67
C PHE A 99 -12.28 7.36 -18.54
N THR A 100 -12.92 7.79 -19.62
CA THR A 100 -14.38 7.93 -19.72
C THR A 100 -15.04 6.60 -20.07
N SER A 101 -16.35 6.49 -19.85
CA SER A 101 -17.13 5.31 -20.27
C SER A 101 -16.97 5.00 -21.76
N LYS A 102 -16.91 6.03 -22.61
CA LYS A 102 -16.70 5.86 -24.06
C LYS A 102 -15.32 5.26 -24.37
N GLU A 103 -14.30 5.65 -23.62
CA GLU A 103 -12.93 5.14 -23.80
C GLU A 103 -12.78 3.70 -23.29
N PHE A 104 -13.42 3.34 -22.17
CA PHE A 104 -13.47 1.96 -21.72
C PHE A 104 -14.22 1.07 -22.72
N LYS A 105 -15.40 1.48 -23.17
CA LYS A 105 -16.15 0.75 -24.20
C LYS A 105 -15.35 0.60 -25.50
N PHE A 106 -14.60 1.63 -25.89
CA PHE A 106 -13.73 1.55 -27.06
C PHE A 106 -12.62 0.50 -26.88
N MET A 107 -11.96 0.45 -25.71
CA MET A 107 -10.94 -0.56 -25.41
C MET A 107 -11.53 -1.97 -25.48
N GLU A 108 -12.67 -2.20 -24.84
CA GLU A 108 -13.40 -3.47 -24.85
C GLU A 108 -13.77 -3.95 -26.25
N GLN A 109 -14.30 -3.07 -27.07
CA GLN A 109 -14.87 -3.44 -28.38
C GLN A 109 -13.86 -3.49 -29.52
N ASN A 110 -12.73 -2.78 -29.40
CA ASN A 110 -11.84 -2.55 -30.54
C ASN A 110 -10.37 -2.92 -30.26
N ILE A 111 -10.03 -3.31 -29.03
CA ILE A 111 -8.66 -3.66 -28.69
C ILE A 111 -8.63 -5.04 -28.03
N ALA A 112 -9.06 -5.16 -26.77
CA ALA A 112 -9.05 -6.40 -26.03
C ALA A 112 -9.94 -6.27 -24.77
N PRO A 113 -10.42 -7.38 -24.18
CA PRO A 113 -11.18 -7.36 -22.94
C PRO A 113 -10.38 -6.68 -21.82
N VAL A 114 -11.07 -5.90 -20.97
CA VAL A 114 -10.47 -5.07 -19.94
C VAL A 114 -10.75 -5.63 -18.55
N CYS A 115 -9.68 -5.89 -17.80
CA CYS A 115 -9.70 -6.05 -16.34
C CYS A 115 -9.42 -4.69 -15.69
N CYS A 116 -10.21 -4.29 -14.71
CA CYS A 116 -10.05 -3.01 -14.01
C CYS A 116 -9.81 -3.21 -12.52
N SER A 117 -8.60 -2.95 -12.04
CA SER A 117 -8.28 -2.99 -10.60
C SER A 117 -8.35 -1.60 -9.97
N LEU A 118 -9.12 -1.47 -8.89
CA LEU A 118 -9.22 -0.24 -8.12
C LEU A 118 -8.49 -0.43 -6.77
N HIS A 119 -7.29 0.15 -6.64
CA HIS A 119 -6.42 0.00 -5.47
C HIS A 119 -6.84 0.82 -4.25
N GLY A 120 -7.73 1.72 -4.43
CA GLY A 120 -8.33 2.65 -3.50
C GLY A 120 -9.16 3.64 -4.29
N SER A 121 -9.95 4.48 -3.64
CA SER A 121 -10.83 5.41 -4.34
C SER A 121 -10.67 6.84 -3.87
N TRP A 122 -10.98 7.80 -4.74
CA TRP A 122 -11.03 9.21 -4.35
C TRP A 122 -12.10 9.49 -3.29
N LEU A 123 -13.20 8.73 -3.30
CA LEU A 123 -14.23 8.85 -2.26
C LEU A 123 -13.71 8.32 -0.92
N GLY A 124 -13.00 7.21 -0.91
CA GLY A 124 -12.34 6.68 0.29
C GLY A 124 -11.23 7.59 0.81
N GLU A 125 -10.38 8.13 -0.06
CA GLU A 125 -9.38 9.16 0.33
C GLU A 125 -10.07 10.35 1.01
N LYS A 126 -11.21 10.83 0.46
CA LYS A 126 -12.00 11.90 1.07
C LYS A 126 -12.54 11.51 2.46
N GLN A 127 -13.07 10.29 2.62
CA GLN A 127 -13.55 9.80 3.91
C GLN A 127 -12.40 9.70 4.93
N GLY A 128 -11.24 9.18 4.50
CA GLY A 128 -10.04 9.11 5.32
C GLY A 128 -9.57 10.49 5.81
N VAL A 129 -9.58 11.50 4.93
CA VAL A 129 -9.26 12.90 5.31
C VAL A 129 -10.29 13.46 6.30
N ILE A 130 -11.58 13.15 6.15
CA ILE A 130 -12.63 13.61 7.08
C ILE A 130 -12.46 12.93 8.45
N ARG A 131 -12.23 11.60 8.49
CA ARG A 131 -11.99 10.86 9.75
C ARG A 131 -10.75 11.39 10.46
N ALA A 132 -9.65 11.58 9.73
CA ALA A 132 -8.43 12.17 10.27
C ALA A 132 -8.65 13.58 10.86
N ALA A 133 -9.43 14.41 10.18
CA ALA A 133 -9.76 15.75 10.70
C ALA A 133 -10.57 15.69 12.00
N LYS A 134 -11.55 14.79 12.10
CA LYS A 134 -12.34 14.58 13.32
C LYS A 134 -11.47 14.11 14.49
N ALA A 135 -10.47 13.29 14.22
CA ALA A 135 -9.50 12.83 15.23
C ALA A 135 -8.39 13.86 15.53
N GLY A 136 -8.43 15.05 14.95
CA GLY A 136 -7.46 16.11 15.20
C GLY A 136 -6.07 15.86 14.61
N GLU A 137 -5.96 15.06 13.55
CA GLU A 137 -4.69 14.76 12.88
C GLU A 137 -4.00 15.99 12.30
N SER A 138 -4.75 16.88 11.70
CA SER A 138 -4.23 18.14 11.18
C SER A 138 -5.41 19.04 10.79
N ALA A 139 -5.17 20.33 10.77
CA ALA A 139 -6.11 21.26 10.17
C ALA A 139 -6.16 21.03 8.64
N THR A 140 -6.97 20.11 8.19
CA THR A 140 -7.15 19.75 6.77
C THR A 140 -7.57 20.94 5.91
N TRP A 141 -8.16 21.96 6.51
CA TRP A 141 -8.51 23.23 5.87
C TRP A 141 -7.31 24.06 5.43
N LEU A 142 -6.19 23.94 6.13
CA LEU A 142 -4.96 24.69 5.83
C LEU A 142 -4.00 23.93 4.91
N ASN A 143 -4.36 22.69 4.51
CA ASN A 143 -3.55 21.90 3.61
C ASN A 143 -4.18 21.87 2.22
N PRO A 144 -3.52 22.44 1.18
CA PRO A 144 -4.06 22.47 -0.18
C PRO A 144 -4.35 21.08 -0.76
N ASN A 145 -3.56 20.06 -0.40
CA ASN A 145 -3.76 18.71 -0.91
C ASN A 145 -5.00 18.05 -0.30
N ASP A 146 -5.19 18.16 1.02
CA ASP A 146 -6.36 17.61 1.71
C ASP A 146 -7.65 18.33 1.27
N LEU A 147 -7.56 19.65 1.11
CA LEU A 147 -8.66 20.46 0.57
C LEU A 147 -9.01 20.06 -0.87
N ALA A 148 -7.98 19.86 -1.73
CA ALA A 148 -8.18 19.42 -3.09
C ALA A 148 -8.90 18.06 -3.15
N ILE A 149 -8.49 17.08 -2.34
CA ILE A 149 -9.16 15.77 -2.25
C ILE A 149 -10.63 15.95 -1.86
N ARG A 150 -10.93 16.75 -0.82
CA ARG A 150 -12.31 17.00 -0.36
C ARG A 150 -13.20 17.60 -1.43
N LEU A 151 -12.68 18.55 -2.21
CA LEU A 151 -13.44 19.25 -3.25
C LEU A 151 -13.57 18.45 -4.55
N THR A 152 -12.52 17.69 -4.92
CA THR A 152 -12.46 17.08 -6.26
C THR A 152 -12.79 15.58 -6.29
N ALA A 153 -12.85 14.91 -5.14
CA ALA A 153 -13.08 13.46 -5.07
C ALA A 153 -14.34 13.02 -5.84
N LYS A 154 -15.46 13.75 -5.68
CA LYS A 154 -16.71 13.46 -6.40
C LYS A 154 -16.57 13.66 -7.92
N TRP A 155 -15.71 14.57 -8.36
CA TRP A 155 -15.44 14.76 -9.78
C TRP A 155 -14.60 13.60 -10.36
N TYR A 156 -13.60 13.12 -9.61
CA TYR A 156 -12.78 11.98 -10.02
C TYR A 156 -13.53 10.65 -9.96
N SER A 157 -14.45 10.48 -9.00
CA SER A 157 -15.21 9.25 -8.80
C SER A 157 -16.02 8.81 -10.03
N ARG A 158 -16.39 9.74 -10.92
CA ARG A 158 -17.05 9.40 -12.19
C ARG A 158 -16.19 8.57 -13.14
N TYR A 159 -14.87 8.74 -13.12
CA TYR A 159 -13.95 7.95 -13.94
C TYR A 159 -13.69 6.57 -13.31
N GLU A 160 -13.69 6.49 -11.99
CA GLU A 160 -13.66 5.22 -11.28
C GLU A 160 -14.93 4.41 -11.56
N LYS A 161 -16.10 5.05 -11.41
CA LYS A 161 -17.39 4.44 -11.78
C LYS A 161 -17.42 3.98 -13.26
N ALA A 162 -16.82 4.76 -14.15
CA ALA A 162 -16.73 4.40 -15.56
C ALA A 162 -15.95 3.09 -15.77
N GLY A 163 -14.82 2.91 -15.08
CA GLY A 163 -14.05 1.67 -15.08
C GLY A 163 -14.82 0.49 -14.51
N LEU A 164 -15.47 0.69 -13.35
CA LEU A 164 -16.21 -0.37 -12.67
C LEU A 164 -17.43 -0.89 -13.46
N LEU A 165 -18.04 -0.06 -14.32
CA LEU A 165 -19.25 -0.41 -15.08
C LEU A 165 -19.05 -0.73 -16.57
N ASN A 166 -17.87 -0.43 -17.15
CA ASN A 166 -17.67 -0.55 -18.59
C ASN A 166 -16.43 -1.38 -18.95
N THR A 167 -16.12 -2.34 -18.11
CA THR A 167 -15.03 -3.31 -18.31
C THR A 167 -15.57 -4.72 -18.13
N SER A 168 -14.93 -5.70 -18.72
CA SER A 168 -15.32 -7.12 -18.64
C SER A 168 -15.40 -7.59 -17.19
N ILE A 169 -14.46 -7.14 -16.35
CA ILE A 169 -14.42 -7.44 -14.92
C ILE A 169 -13.72 -6.36 -14.13
N SER A 170 -14.19 -6.12 -12.91
CA SER A 170 -13.51 -5.28 -11.91
C SER A 170 -12.87 -6.14 -10.82
N VAL A 171 -11.77 -5.67 -10.26
CA VAL A 171 -11.08 -6.30 -9.13
C VAL A 171 -11.00 -5.33 -7.97
N ALA A 172 -11.56 -5.71 -6.83
CA ALA A 172 -11.38 -5.07 -5.54
C ALA A 172 -10.28 -5.79 -4.75
N ASN A 173 -9.54 -5.07 -3.94
CA ASN A 173 -8.42 -5.59 -3.18
C ASN A 173 -8.76 -5.97 -1.73
N SER A 174 -10.04 -6.01 -1.39
CA SER A 174 -10.58 -6.54 -0.12
C SER A 174 -12.09 -6.73 -0.22
N GLN A 175 -12.68 -7.51 0.67
CA GLN A 175 -14.14 -7.67 0.74
C GLN A 175 -14.84 -6.37 1.12
N SER A 176 -14.24 -5.58 2.01
CA SER A 176 -14.79 -4.28 2.40
C SER A 176 -14.76 -3.29 1.24
N THR A 177 -13.67 -3.21 0.46
CA THR A 177 -13.61 -2.32 -0.69
C THR A 177 -14.58 -2.74 -1.78
N LEU A 178 -14.82 -4.04 -1.98
CA LEU A 178 -15.87 -4.52 -2.89
C LEU A 178 -17.23 -3.95 -2.51
N LYS A 179 -17.62 -4.04 -1.24
CA LYS A 179 -18.88 -3.50 -0.72
C LYS A 179 -18.93 -1.98 -0.78
N GLU A 180 -17.87 -1.31 -0.32
CA GLU A 180 -17.77 0.17 -0.36
C GLU A 180 -17.90 0.70 -1.79
N PHE A 181 -17.29 0.05 -2.78
CA PHE A 181 -17.41 0.48 -4.18
C PHE A 181 -18.82 0.29 -4.71
N ALA A 182 -19.47 -0.84 -4.40
CA ALA A 182 -20.86 -1.06 -4.79
C ALA A 182 -21.78 0.03 -4.23
N GLU A 183 -21.62 0.40 -2.96
CA GLU A 183 -22.41 1.43 -2.29
C GLU A 183 -22.07 2.85 -2.79
N TRP A 184 -20.80 3.25 -2.75
CA TRP A 184 -20.37 4.61 -3.08
C TRP A 184 -20.64 5.02 -4.51
N TYR A 185 -20.58 4.05 -5.43
CA TYR A 185 -20.80 4.29 -6.85
C TYR A 185 -22.23 3.90 -7.31
N ALA A 186 -23.06 3.35 -6.40
CA ALA A 186 -24.38 2.83 -6.70
C ALA A 186 -24.36 1.94 -7.96
N LEU A 187 -23.59 0.84 -7.91
CA LEU A 187 -23.26 0.03 -9.07
C LEU A 187 -24.38 -0.98 -9.43
N GLY A 188 -25.14 -1.44 -8.43
CA GLY A 188 -26.25 -2.39 -8.63
C GLY A 188 -25.78 -3.73 -9.20
N GLU A 189 -26.69 -4.45 -9.87
CA GLU A 189 -26.45 -5.79 -10.44
C GLU A 189 -25.46 -5.81 -11.61
N GLN A 190 -25.18 -4.65 -12.22
CA GLN A 190 -24.21 -4.53 -13.32
C GLN A 190 -22.74 -4.61 -12.86
N TYR A 191 -22.52 -4.66 -11.55
CA TYR A 191 -21.17 -4.70 -10.98
C TYR A 191 -20.61 -6.12 -11.03
N ASN A 192 -19.93 -6.45 -12.12
CA ASN A 192 -19.16 -7.69 -12.25
C ASN A 192 -17.79 -7.52 -11.62
N ALA A 193 -17.60 -8.04 -10.41
CA ALA A 193 -16.37 -7.87 -9.68
C ALA A 193 -15.95 -9.11 -8.91
N LYS A 194 -14.64 -9.25 -8.74
CA LYS A 194 -13.99 -10.24 -7.87
C LYS A 194 -13.09 -9.55 -6.85
N VAL A 195 -12.78 -10.24 -5.76
CA VAL A 195 -11.76 -9.82 -4.80
C VAL A 195 -10.49 -10.60 -5.07
N ILE A 196 -9.38 -9.88 -5.28
CA ILE A 196 -8.03 -10.43 -5.26
C ILE A 196 -7.23 -9.62 -4.24
N LEU A 197 -6.77 -10.29 -3.20
CA LEU A 197 -5.93 -9.69 -2.17
C LEU A 197 -4.52 -9.50 -2.71
N TRP A 198 -3.99 -8.28 -2.64
CA TRP A 198 -2.60 -8.04 -3.05
C TRP A 198 -1.62 -8.75 -2.13
N GLY A 199 -0.58 -9.31 -2.73
CA GLY A 199 0.54 -9.87 -2.03
C GLY A 199 1.61 -8.85 -1.65
N CYS A 200 2.61 -9.32 -0.93
CA CYS A 200 3.86 -8.62 -0.72
C CYS A 200 5.04 -9.47 -1.24
N ASP A 201 6.18 -8.83 -1.43
CA ASP A 201 7.42 -9.53 -1.78
C ASP A 201 8.00 -10.19 -0.52
N HIS A 202 7.57 -11.43 -0.27
CA HIS A 202 7.96 -12.21 0.89
C HIS A 202 9.42 -12.67 0.88
N LYS A 203 10.14 -12.46 -0.21
CA LYS A 203 11.58 -12.76 -0.34
C LYS A 203 12.42 -11.58 0.13
N VAL A 204 11.98 -10.37 -0.14
CA VAL A 204 12.57 -9.12 0.36
C VAL A 204 12.14 -8.87 1.81
N PHE A 205 10.82 -8.89 2.07
CA PHE A 205 10.25 -8.77 3.41
C PHE A 205 10.20 -10.14 4.07
N ARG A 206 11.28 -10.53 4.72
CA ARG A 206 11.45 -11.79 5.44
C ARG A 206 12.08 -11.55 6.80
N PRO A 207 11.94 -12.46 7.75
CA PRO A 207 12.67 -12.39 9.01
C PRO A 207 14.17 -12.33 8.79
N ALA A 208 14.90 -11.69 9.69
CA ALA A 208 16.36 -11.73 9.72
C ALA A 208 16.82 -13.17 10.00
N ASN A 209 17.86 -13.61 9.31
CA ASN A 209 18.60 -14.79 9.68
C ASN A 209 19.68 -14.43 10.69
N MET A 210 19.41 -14.64 11.97
CA MET A 210 20.35 -14.26 13.04
C MET A 210 21.55 -15.20 13.15
N ASP A 211 21.61 -16.30 12.37
CA ASP A 211 22.80 -17.14 12.24
C ASP A 211 23.76 -16.62 11.16
N ASP A 212 23.35 -15.61 10.37
CA ASP A 212 24.13 -14.94 9.35
C ASP A 212 24.75 -13.66 9.92
N GLU A 213 26.08 -13.59 9.97
CA GLU A 213 26.83 -12.47 10.56
C GLU A 213 26.54 -11.13 9.86
N GLU A 214 26.32 -11.11 8.54
CA GLU A 214 26.02 -9.88 7.81
C GLU A 214 24.63 -9.35 8.18
N GLU A 215 23.63 -10.22 8.30
CA GLU A 215 22.29 -9.84 8.72
C GLU A 215 22.22 -9.43 10.19
N GLN A 216 22.97 -10.12 11.04
CA GLN A 216 23.11 -9.72 12.44
C GLN A 216 23.72 -8.32 12.56
N LEU A 217 24.84 -8.07 11.86
CA LEU A 217 25.48 -6.75 11.84
C LEU A 217 24.57 -5.65 11.26
N ALA A 218 23.80 -5.97 10.21
CA ALA A 218 22.83 -5.04 9.63
C ALA A 218 21.71 -4.71 10.63
N HIS A 219 21.22 -5.70 11.36
CA HIS A 219 20.21 -5.52 12.42
C HIS A 219 20.76 -4.61 13.55
N GLU A 220 21.95 -4.91 14.07
CA GLU A 220 22.62 -4.11 15.10
C GLU A 220 22.85 -2.68 14.64
N LYS A 221 23.33 -2.48 13.42
CA LYS A 221 23.55 -1.16 12.83
C LYS A 221 22.26 -0.32 12.76
N ILE A 222 21.14 -0.93 12.37
CA ILE A 222 19.85 -0.24 12.34
C ILE A 222 19.43 0.16 13.76
N ARG A 223 19.53 -0.74 14.73
CA ARG A 223 19.16 -0.44 16.12
C ARG A 223 20.06 0.62 16.73
N HIS A 224 21.37 0.52 16.53
CA HIS A 224 22.34 1.53 16.98
C HIS A 224 22.07 2.92 16.42
N GLN A 225 21.69 3.02 15.13
CA GLN A 225 21.35 4.29 14.49
C GLN A 225 20.25 5.07 15.23
N TYR A 226 19.39 4.38 15.99
CA TYR A 226 18.27 4.97 16.72
C TYR A 226 18.43 4.89 18.23
N ASN A 227 19.63 4.57 18.72
CA ASN A 227 19.93 4.36 20.15
C ASN A 227 18.99 3.29 20.76
N CYS A 228 18.80 2.18 20.03
CA CYS A 228 18.10 1.00 20.49
C CYS A 228 19.08 -0.14 20.80
N ASP A 229 20.25 0.19 21.37
CA ASP A 229 21.30 -0.78 21.68
C ASP A 229 20.89 -1.56 22.92
N ASP A 230 20.82 -2.86 22.80
CA ASP A 230 20.67 -3.78 23.90
C ASP A 230 21.94 -4.65 23.97
N GLU A 231 22.81 -4.44 24.95
CA GLU A 231 23.96 -5.33 25.19
C GLU A 231 23.53 -6.79 25.47
N LYS A 232 22.23 -7.04 25.71
CA LYS A 232 21.67 -8.35 26.04
C LYS A 232 20.79 -8.96 24.94
N ALA A 233 20.52 -8.25 23.82
CA ALA A 233 19.61 -8.72 22.75
C ALA A 233 20.20 -9.84 21.89
N LEU A 234 21.47 -10.16 22.03
CA LEU A 234 22.18 -11.15 21.23
C LEU A 234 21.78 -12.61 21.52
N SER A 235 21.07 -12.88 22.61
CA SER A 235 20.77 -14.27 22.98
C SER A 235 19.32 -14.72 22.83
N HIS A 236 18.34 -13.83 22.87
CA HIS A 236 16.91 -14.15 22.62
C HIS A 236 16.11 -12.85 22.42
N LYS A 237 15.22 -12.79 21.42
CA LYS A 237 14.24 -11.70 21.12
C LYS A 237 13.25 -11.40 22.28
N THR A 238 13.58 -11.67 23.53
CA THR A 238 12.61 -11.78 24.62
C THR A 238 12.53 -10.60 25.59
N SER A 239 13.49 -9.67 25.57
CA SER A 239 13.42 -8.47 26.43
C SER A 239 14.29 -7.36 25.84
N THR A 240 13.67 -6.39 25.19
CA THR A 240 14.37 -5.20 24.72
C THR A 240 14.11 -4.07 25.71
N ASP A 241 15.15 -3.61 26.42
CA ASP A 241 15.05 -2.43 27.29
C ASP A 241 14.77 -1.16 26.48
N THR A 242 15.03 -1.20 25.14
CA THR A 242 14.84 -0.10 24.20
C THR A 242 14.04 -0.53 22.96
N PRO A 243 12.72 -0.73 23.07
CA PRO A 243 11.93 -1.22 21.95
C PRO A 243 11.88 -0.21 20.79
N MET A 244 12.02 -0.73 19.57
CA MET A 244 11.94 0.01 18.32
C MET A 244 10.56 -0.14 17.68
N LEU A 245 9.78 0.94 17.65
CA LEU A 245 8.51 1.04 16.93
C LEU A 245 8.78 1.59 15.54
N LEU A 246 8.19 0.97 14.53
CA LEU A 246 8.31 1.41 13.15
C LEU A 246 6.93 1.82 12.59
N ALA A 247 6.89 2.95 11.88
CA ALA A 247 5.72 3.38 11.14
C ALA A 247 6.14 3.80 9.72
N VAL A 248 5.46 3.27 8.70
CA VAL A 248 5.85 3.46 7.30
C VAL A 248 4.69 3.99 6.47
N GLY A 249 4.98 4.95 5.58
CA GLY A 249 4.01 5.44 4.61
C GLY A 249 4.08 6.93 4.33
N ARG A 250 3.19 7.43 3.46
CA ARG A 250 3.13 8.85 3.12
C ARG A 250 2.82 9.70 4.35
N LEU A 251 3.57 10.77 4.57
CA LEU A 251 3.33 11.70 5.69
C LEU A 251 2.18 12.66 5.36
N VAL A 252 0.97 12.11 5.40
CA VAL A 252 -0.30 12.81 5.15
C VAL A 252 -1.27 12.57 6.32
N ALA A 253 -2.24 13.46 6.53
CA ALA A 253 -3.12 13.43 7.71
C ALA A 253 -3.83 12.07 7.89
N ARG A 254 -4.37 11.49 6.80
CA ARG A 254 -5.09 10.22 6.88
C ARG A 254 -4.28 9.00 7.33
N LYS A 255 -2.94 9.11 7.41
CA LYS A 255 -2.07 8.03 7.90
C LYS A 255 -1.91 8.00 9.43
N GLY A 256 -2.52 8.95 10.15
CA GLY A 256 -2.69 8.85 11.60
C GLY A 256 -1.45 9.08 12.47
N TYR A 257 -0.39 9.67 11.92
CA TYR A 257 0.86 9.83 12.67
C TYR A 257 0.76 10.77 13.87
N MET A 258 -0.19 11.72 13.88
CA MET A 258 -0.40 12.58 15.07
C MET A 258 -1.01 11.77 16.22
N THR A 259 -1.93 10.86 15.93
CA THR A 259 -2.46 9.92 16.92
C THR A 259 -1.35 9.05 17.52
N LEU A 260 -0.43 8.56 16.68
CA LEU A 260 0.73 7.79 17.13
C LEU A 260 1.68 8.63 18.01
N LEU A 261 1.99 9.86 17.61
CA LEU A 261 2.82 10.75 18.44
C LEU A 261 2.17 11.04 19.80
N ARG A 262 0.85 11.23 19.86
CA ARG A 262 0.11 11.43 21.10
C ARG A 262 0.07 10.20 22.01
N ALA A 263 0.21 9.01 21.44
CA ALA A 263 0.33 7.77 22.20
C ALA A 263 1.72 7.61 22.85
N MET A 264 2.77 8.19 22.25
CA MET A 264 4.16 8.01 22.71
C MET A 264 4.42 8.39 24.16
N PRO A 265 3.90 9.48 24.75
CA PRO A 265 4.12 9.76 26.18
C PRO A 265 3.70 8.60 27.09
N ASN A 266 2.56 7.97 26.82
CA ASN A 266 2.06 6.83 27.60
C ASN A 266 2.86 5.54 27.33
N ILE A 267 3.41 5.39 26.12
CA ILE A 267 4.31 4.29 25.79
C ILE A 267 5.65 4.49 26.55
N LEU A 268 6.21 5.69 26.49
CA LEU A 268 7.47 6.02 27.17
C LEU A 268 7.37 5.95 28.72
N ALA A 269 6.19 6.17 29.28
CA ALA A 269 5.97 5.99 30.72
C ALA A 269 6.16 4.53 31.18
N LYS A 270 5.87 3.55 30.32
CA LYS A 270 6.07 2.11 30.59
C LYS A 270 7.38 1.56 30.01
N HIS A 271 7.81 2.10 28.89
CA HIS A 271 9.02 1.71 28.17
C HIS A 271 9.89 2.95 27.89
N PRO A 272 10.63 3.46 28.88
CA PRO A 272 11.35 4.75 28.78
C PRO A 272 12.38 4.80 27.65
N GLY A 273 12.94 3.65 27.26
CA GLY A 273 13.88 3.52 26.15
C GLY A 273 13.23 3.47 24.75
N ALA A 274 11.90 3.38 24.65
CA ALA A 274 11.23 3.17 23.37
C ALA A 274 11.57 4.25 22.34
N LYS A 275 11.81 3.83 21.09
CA LYS A 275 12.07 4.72 19.95
C LYS A 275 11.02 4.51 18.88
N LEU A 276 10.55 5.60 18.28
CA LEU A 276 9.64 5.61 17.14
C LEU A 276 10.36 6.08 15.90
N VAL A 277 10.46 5.20 14.90
CA VAL A 277 11.03 5.50 13.60
C VAL A 277 9.88 5.61 12.58
N ILE A 278 9.70 6.80 12.02
CA ILE A 278 8.70 7.05 10.97
C ILE A 278 9.42 7.19 9.64
N ILE A 279 9.12 6.29 8.68
CA ILE A 279 9.74 6.30 7.35
C ILE A 279 8.71 6.75 6.32
N GLY A 280 8.97 7.90 5.69
CA GLY A 280 8.06 8.38 4.64
C GLY A 280 8.35 9.79 4.15
N ARG A 281 7.61 10.16 3.09
CA ARG A 281 7.63 11.51 2.50
C ARG A 281 6.23 12.11 2.54
N GLY A 282 6.15 13.42 2.75
CA GLY A 282 4.87 14.13 2.71
C GLY A 282 4.92 15.45 3.46
N HIS A 283 3.84 16.21 3.31
CA HIS A 283 3.71 17.57 3.82
C HIS A 283 3.56 17.66 5.35
N MET A 284 3.30 16.54 6.03
CA MET A 284 3.12 16.51 7.49
C MET A 284 4.43 16.54 8.27
N LYS A 285 5.59 16.29 7.65
CA LYS A 285 6.89 16.16 8.35
C LYS A 285 7.14 17.26 9.37
N SER A 286 7.04 18.53 8.97
CA SER A 286 7.29 19.67 9.86
C SER A 286 6.28 19.77 11.00
N LYS A 287 5.01 19.38 10.77
CA LYS A 287 3.98 19.36 11.81
C LYS A 287 4.22 18.25 12.81
N LEU A 288 4.60 17.06 12.34
CA LEU A 288 4.95 15.93 13.20
C LEU A 288 6.15 16.27 14.11
N MET A 289 7.20 16.89 13.56
CA MET A 289 8.33 17.34 14.35
C MET A 289 7.93 18.39 15.42
N LYS A 290 7.05 19.33 15.08
CA LYS A 290 6.52 20.31 16.03
C LYS A 290 5.71 19.65 17.14
N GLU A 291 4.88 18.67 16.81
CA GLU A 291 4.10 17.94 17.80
C GLU A 291 4.99 17.09 18.72
N ALA A 292 6.01 16.41 18.17
CA ALA A 292 6.99 15.70 18.98
C ALA A 292 7.69 16.61 20.00
N LYS A 293 8.07 17.84 19.57
CA LYS A 293 8.63 18.85 20.48
C LYS A 293 7.64 19.29 21.55
N LYS A 294 6.39 19.55 21.18
CA LYS A 294 5.32 19.96 22.11
C LYS A 294 5.04 18.88 23.16
N LEU A 295 5.14 17.61 22.78
CA LEU A 295 4.95 16.47 23.68
C LEU A 295 6.23 16.09 24.46
N SER A 296 7.34 16.82 24.25
CA SER A 296 8.64 16.56 24.88
C SER A 296 9.22 15.16 24.59
N ILE A 297 8.95 14.63 23.39
CA ILE A 297 9.38 13.29 22.93
C ILE A 297 10.38 13.34 21.76
N SER A 298 10.99 14.49 21.48
CA SER A 298 11.85 14.68 20.30
C SER A 298 13.04 13.70 20.24
N GLU A 299 13.59 13.31 21.39
CA GLU A 299 14.71 12.36 21.50
C GLU A 299 14.30 10.90 21.24
N SER A 300 13.01 10.63 21.22
CA SER A 300 12.44 9.30 20.98
C SER A 300 11.79 9.14 19.61
N VAL A 301 11.79 10.20 18.77
CA VAL A 301 11.07 10.19 17.46
C VAL A 301 12.01 10.55 16.32
N PHE A 302 12.15 9.66 15.35
CA PHE A 302 12.99 9.81 14.17
C PHE A 302 12.13 9.80 12.90
N ILE A 303 12.24 10.83 12.05
CA ILE A 303 11.50 10.90 10.78
C ILE A 303 12.48 10.84 9.61
N LYS A 304 12.49 9.74 8.89
CA LYS A 304 13.38 9.42 7.78
C LYS A 304 12.66 9.38 6.44
N SER A 305 13.41 9.50 5.36
CA SER A 305 12.88 9.41 3.99
C SER A 305 13.99 9.08 2.99
N GLY A 306 13.62 8.55 1.83
CA GLY A 306 14.57 8.30 0.73
C GLY A 306 15.39 7.01 0.90
N MET A 307 14.87 6.04 1.61
CA MET A 307 15.47 4.72 1.75
C MET A 307 15.28 3.88 0.48
N SER A 308 16.19 2.96 0.24
CA SER A 308 16.04 1.88 -0.72
C SER A 308 15.00 0.87 -0.23
N PHE A 309 14.60 -0.05 -1.10
CA PHE A 309 13.65 -1.11 -0.73
C PHE A 309 14.29 -2.09 0.27
N ASP A 310 15.57 -2.39 0.09
CA ASP A 310 16.33 -3.26 0.99
C ASP A 310 16.54 -2.63 2.37
N ASP A 311 16.90 -1.33 2.42
CA ASP A 311 17.00 -0.61 3.70
C ASP A 311 15.66 -0.60 4.44
N LEU A 312 14.55 -0.43 3.71
CA LEU A 312 13.21 -0.48 4.30
C LEU A 312 12.92 -1.87 4.89
N ALA A 313 13.23 -2.94 4.15
CA ALA A 313 13.04 -4.32 4.62
C ALA A 313 13.88 -4.60 5.87
N GLN A 314 15.13 -4.08 5.94
CA GLN A 314 15.96 -4.18 7.12
C GLN A 314 15.33 -3.48 8.33
N HIS A 315 14.69 -2.31 8.14
CA HIS A 315 13.98 -1.63 9.23
C HIS A 315 12.77 -2.45 9.73
N PHE A 316 12.03 -3.08 8.83
CA PHE A 316 10.93 -3.96 9.24
C PHE A 316 11.41 -5.12 10.12
N ARG A 317 12.48 -5.82 9.68
CA ARG A 317 13.01 -6.97 10.44
C ARG A 317 13.78 -6.58 11.71
N SER A 318 14.17 -5.30 11.86
CA SER A 318 14.85 -4.79 13.06
C SER A 318 13.89 -4.17 14.07
N ALA A 319 12.64 -3.91 13.71
CA ALA A 319 11.64 -3.35 14.60
C ALA A 319 11.00 -4.42 15.50
N ASP A 320 10.62 -4.01 16.72
CA ASP A 320 9.88 -4.86 17.66
C ASP A 320 8.38 -4.90 17.35
N LEU A 321 7.84 -3.77 16.86
CA LEU A 321 6.46 -3.63 16.41
C LEU A 321 6.38 -2.64 15.25
N VAL A 322 5.47 -2.90 14.32
CA VAL A 322 5.03 -1.91 13.35
C VAL A 322 3.70 -1.31 13.80
N VAL A 323 3.56 0.01 13.72
CA VAL A 323 2.32 0.71 14.07
C VAL A 323 1.74 1.38 12.81
N TYR A 324 0.51 1.01 12.46
CA TYR A 324 -0.15 1.48 11.24
C TYR A 324 -1.51 2.12 11.53
N PRO A 325 -1.55 3.41 11.91
CA PRO A 325 -2.74 4.08 12.45
C PRO A 325 -3.60 4.74 11.36
N SER A 326 -3.72 4.14 10.17
CA SER A 326 -4.35 4.76 9.01
C SER A 326 -5.89 4.84 9.12
N TYR A 327 -6.47 5.96 8.73
CA TYR A 327 -7.93 6.21 8.71
C TYR A 327 -8.65 5.72 7.45
N TYR A 328 -7.93 5.32 6.45
CA TYR A 328 -8.46 4.73 5.22
C TYR A 328 -7.37 3.99 4.44
N GLU A 329 -7.69 2.77 4.02
CA GLU A 329 -6.90 1.94 3.11
C GLU A 329 -7.81 1.23 2.12
N GLY A 330 -7.27 0.84 0.97
CA GLY A 330 -7.91 -0.12 0.08
C GLY A 330 -7.71 -1.55 0.60
N GLN A 331 -6.48 -1.89 1.01
CA GLN A 331 -6.10 -3.12 1.68
C GLN A 331 -5.07 -2.83 2.78
N GLY A 332 -3.93 -2.24 2.43
CA GLY A 332 -2.82 -1.97 3.33
C GLY A 332 -1.67 -2.96 3.13
N LEU A 333 -0.65 -2.56 2.36
CA LEU A 333 0.54 -3.41 2.14
C LEU A 333 1.47 -3.42 3.35
N ILE A 334 1.56 -2.33 4.10
CA ILE A 334 2.47 -2.20 5.24
C ILE A 334 2.25 -3.27 6.32
N PRO A 335 1.01 -3.60 6.74
CA PRO A 335 0.76 -4.74 7.61
C PRO A 335 1.28 -6.07 7.05
N LEU A 336 1.13 -6.30 5.73
CA LEU A 336 1.64 -7.51 5.09
C LEU A 336 3.17 -7.55 5.07
N GLU A 337 3.83 -6.45 4.74
CA GLU A 337 5.29 -6.29 4.77
C GLU A 337 5.84 -6.52 6.19
N SER A 338 5.14 -6.01 7.21
CA SER A 338 5.46 -6.22 8.62
C SER A 338 5.38 -7.71 9.01
N MET A 339 4.22 -8.32 8.83
CA MET A 339 4.00 -9.73 9.14
C MET A 339 4.93 -10.63 8.33
N SER A 340 5.16 -10.30 7.06
CA SER A 340 6.11 -11.01 6.20
C SER A 340 7.53 -10.96 6.73
N SER A 341 7.94 -9.85 7.35
CA SER A 341 9.26 -9.67 7.97
C SER A 341 9.38 -10.33 9.35
N GLY A 342 8.33 -11.00 9.83
CA GLY A 342 8.29 -11.58 11.18
C GLY A 342 8.19 -10.51 12.27
N THR A 343 7.62 -9.35 11.95
CA THR A 343 7.41 -8.24 12.89
C THR A 343 5.91 -8.05 13.08
N PRO A 344 5.38 -8.19 14.30
CA PRO A 344 3.95 -8.01 14.56
C PRO A 344 3.50 -6.58 14.29
N VAL A 345 2.23 -6.41 13.95
CA VAL A 345 1.66 -5.11 13.61
C VAL A 345 0.54 -4.70 14.56
N VAL A 346 0.52 -3.43 14.95
CA VAL A 346 -0.60 -2.78 15.62
C VAL A 346 -1.29 -1.87 14.61
N THR A 347 -2.57 -2.09 14.36
CA THR A 347 -3.34 -1.32 13.40
C THR A 347 -4.73 -0.95 13.91
N VAL A 348 -5.41 -0.07 13.19
CA VAL A 348 -6.76 0.38 13.53
C VAL A 348 -7.77 -0.77 13.40
N ASP A 349 -8.67 -0.92 14.37
CA ASP A 349 -9.84 -1.78 14.28
C ASP A 349 -10.85 -1.20 13.26
N MET A 350 -10.55 -1.43 12.00
CA MET A 350 -11.35 -0.94 10.88
C MET A 350 -11.05 -1.76 9.62
N ALA A 351 -12.09 -2.21 8.93
CA ALA A 351 -11.94 -2.80 7.62
C ALA A 351 -11.31 -1.79 6.61
N PRO A 352 -10.45 -2.25 5.71
CA PRO A 352 -10.09 -3.64 5.41
C PRO A 352 -8.95 -4.21 6.28
N LEU A 353 -8.39 -3.46 7.23
CA LEU A 353 -7.24 -3.89 8.02
C LEU A 353 -7.57 -5.12 8.87
N THR A 354 -8.79 -5.19 9.40
CA THR A 354 -9.31 -6.34 10.16
C THR A 354 -9.58 -7.60 9.32
N GLU A 355 -9.51 -7.51 7.99
CA GLU A 355 -9.53 -8.69 7.12
C GLU A 355 -8.18 -9.44 7.10
N MET A 356 -7.10 -8.77 7.55
CA MET A 356 -5.72 -9.29 7.53
C MET A 356 -5.11 -9.40 8.92
N VAL A 357 -5.53 -8.54 9.85
CA VAL A 357 -4.95 -8.44 11.19
C VAL A 357 -6.05 -8.65 12.21
N ASP A 358 -5.82 -9.62 13.08
CA ASP A 358 -6.62 -9.92 14.27
C ASP A 358 -5.68 -10.17 15.46
N ASP A 359 -6.25 -10.55 16.60
CA ASP A 359 -5.48 -10.80 17.81
C ASP A 359 -4.53 -12.00 17.72
N THR A 360 -4.59 -12.81 16.68
CA THR A 360 -3.67 -13.95 16.49
C THR A 360 -2.37 -13.53 15.80
N VAL A 361 -2.37 -12.46 15.00
CA VAL A 361 -1.23 -12.01 14.20
C VAL A 361 -0.76 -10.59 14.53
N GLY A 362 -1.56 -9.83 15.31
CA GLY A 362 -1.23 -8.44 15.62
C GLY A 362 -2.00 -7.91 16.82
N GLY A 363 -2.21 -6.59 16.85
CA GLY A 363 -3.06 -5.91 17.81
C GLY A 363 -3.95 -4.87 17.13
N LEU A 364 -5.16 -4.69 17.62
CA LEU A 364 -6.13 -3.73 17.11
C LEU A 364 -6.35 -2.62 18.15
N PHE A 365 -6.60 -1.39 17.66
CA PHE A 365 -6.95 -0.26 18.50
C PHE A 365 -8.05 0.59 17.83
N GLU A 366 -8.81 1.32 18.65
CA GLU A 366 -9.89 2.19 18.20
C GLU A 366 -9.36 3.37 17.37
N SER A 367 -9.97 3.62 16.22
CA SER A 367 -9.57 4.66 15.27
C SER A 367 -9.51 6.06 15.92
N GLY A 368 -8.35 6.68 15.89
CA GLY A 368 -8.11 8.02 16.45
C GLY A 368 -7.93 8.07 17.96
N ASN A 369 -8.02 6.96 18.66
CA ASN A 369 -7.83 6.87 20.10
C ASN A 369 -6.35 6.60 20.44
N SER A 370 -5.60 7.66 20.79
CA SER A 370 -4.18 7.56 21.14
C SER A 370 -3.94 6.83 22.47
N GLN A 371 -4.89 6.83 23.38
CA GLN A 371 -4.77 6.11 24.65
C GLN A 371 -4.91 4.60 24.42
N ASP A 372 -5.88 4.19 23.61
CA ASP A 372 -6.09 2.80 23.26
C ASP A 372 -4.92 2.25 22.43
N LEU A 373 -4.41 3.04 21.48
CA LEU A 373 -3.17 2.73 20.77
C LEU A 373 -2.01 2.49 21.73
N ALA A 374 -1.81 3.38 22.72
CA ALA A 374 -0.74 3.23 23.71
C ALA A 374 -0.93 1.96 24.55
N ASN A 375 -2.16 1.65 24.95
CA ASN A 375 -2.46 0.43 25.71
C ASN A 375 -2.13 -0.82 24.91
N THR A 376 -2.56 -0.89 23.64
CA THR A 376 -2.30 -2.02 22.74
C THR A 376 -0.80 -2.21 22.52
N VAL A 377 -0.07 -1.14 22.23
CA VAL A 377 1.40 -1.19 22.08
C VAL A 377 2.08 -1.66 23.36
N ASN A 378 1.72 -1.09 24.52
CA ASN A 378 2.29 -1.46 25.80
C ASN A 378 2.04 -2.94 26.16
N ASN A 379 0.85 -3.45 25.91
CA ASN A 379 0.52 -4.85 26.15
C ASN A 379 1.38 -5.76 25.27
N MET A 380 1.51 -5.45 23.99
CA MET A 380 2.34 -6.24 23.08
C MET A 380 3.83 -6.15 23.41
N LEU A 381 4.34 -5.01 23.85
CA LEU A 381 5.75 -4.86 24.24
C LEU A 381 6.05 -5.63 25.55
N SER A 382 5.09 -5.67 26.46
CA SER A 382 5.25 -6.37 27.75
C SER A 382 5.11 -7.89 27.66
N ASP A 383 4.49 -8.42 26.58
CA ASP A 383 4.32 -9.85 26.33
C ASP A 383 5.26 -10.31 25.20
N ALA A 384 6.50 -10.61 25.56
CA ALA A 384 7.51 -11.05 24.59
C ALA A 384 7.15 -12.40 23.93
N GLN A 385 6.58 -13.35 24.69
CA GLN A 385 6.19 -14.64 24.17
C GLN A 385 5.01 -14.52 23.21
N GLY A 386 3.95 -13.80 23.60
CA GLY A 386 2.78 -13.56 22.72
C GLY A 386 3.18 -12.77 21.48
N ARG A 387 4.12 -11.81 21.59
CA ARG A 387 4.66 -11.09 20.45
C ARG A 387 5.38 -12.00 19.44
N SER A 388 6.19 -12.95 19.94
CA SER A 388 6.86 -13.94 19.10
C SER A 388 5.88 -14.87 18.40
N MET A 389 4.85 -15.34 19.10
CA MET A 389 3.79 -16.18 18.53
C MET A 389 3.01 -15.45 17.43
N LYS A 390 2.69 -14.15 17.63
CA LYS A 390 2.02 -13.32 16.63
C LYS A 390 2.90 -13.08 15.40
N ALA A 391 4.20 -12.91 15.59
CA ALA A 391 5.18 -12.77 14.51
C ALA A 391 5.21 -14.01 13.59
N GLU A 392 5.27 -15.19 14.20
CA GLU A 392 5.26 -16.46 13.48
C GLU A 392 3.91 -16.71 12.75
N ALA A 393 2.80 -16.49 13.44
CA ALA A 393 1.46 -16.64 12.88
C ALA A 393 1.24 -15.66 11.71
N GLY A 394 1.65 -14.40 11.85
CA GLY A 394 1.58 -13.38 10.80
C GLY A 394 2.38 -13.77 9.56
N ARG A 395 3.62 -14.24 9.74
CA ARG A 395 4.44 -14.73 8.64
C ARG A 395 3.78 -15.91 7.92
N LYS A 396 3.28 -16.90 8.67
CA LYS A 396 2.58 -18.05 8.13
C LYS A 396 1.34 -17.63 7.34
N LEU A 397 0.56 -16.69 7.85
CA LEU A 397 -0.61 -16.13 7.16
C LEU A 397 -0.21 -15.50 5.81
N VAL A 398 0.84 -14.66 5.80
CA VAL A 398 1.32 -14.03 4.55
C VAL A 398 1.72 -15.09 3.53
N LEU A 399 2.54 -16.05 3.92
CA LEU A 399 2.99 -17.12 3.02
C LEU A 399 1.85 -17.98 2.47
N SER A 400 0.76 -18.14 3.21
CA SER A 400 -0.39 -18.96 2.78
C SER A 400 -1.38 -18.24 1.88
N LYS A 401 -1.42 -16.87 1.87
CA LYS A 401 -2.48 -16.12 1.17
C LYS A 401 -2.02 -14.85 0.46
N TYR A 402 -0.94 -14.21 0.91
CA TYR A 402 -0.59 -12.85 0.50
C TYR A 402 0.78 -12.78 -0.17
N THR A 403 1.05 -13.71 -1.11
CA THR A 403 2.23 -13.65 -1.95
C THR A 403 1.86 -13.25 -3.38
N TYR A 404 2.79 -12.72 -4.14
CA TYR A 404 2.54 -12.40 -5.55
C TYR A 404 2.33 -13.64 -6.41
N GLU A 405 2.85 -14.79 -6.02
CA GLU A 405 2.60 -16.08 -6.68
C GLU A 405 1.10 -16.46 -6.63
N HIS A 406 0.42 -16.23 -5.48
CA HIS A 406 -1.04 -16.40 -5.39
C HIS A 406 -1.76 -15.40 -6.31
N ASN A 407 -1.36 -14.13 -6.29
CA ASN A 407 -2.01 -13.10 -7.11
C ASN A 407 -1.94 -13.39 -8.61
N VAL A 408 -0.80 -13.86 -9.09
CA VAL A 408 -0.62 -14.18 -10.52
C VAL A 408 -1.63 -15.24 -10.96
N ASN A 409 -1.78 -16.32 -10.20
CA ASN A 409 -2.72 -17.39 -10.54
C ASN A 409 -4.16 -16.86 -10.58
N ASP A 410 -4.57 -16.08 -9.57
CA ASP A 410 -5.91 -15.46 -9.52
C ASP A 410 -6.16 -14.54 -10.73
N PHE A 411 -5.16 -13.75 -11.14
CA PHE A 411 -5.28 -12.89 -12.32
C PHE A 411 -5.28 -13.67 -13.63
N LEU A 412 -4.50 -14.74 -13.75
CA LEU A 412 -4.49 -15.59 -14.93
C LEU A 412 -5.86 -16.26 -15.14
N ASP A 413 -6.50 -16.71 -14.07
CA ASP A 413 -7.86 -17.26 -14.12
C ASP A 413 -8.88 -16.21 -14.59
N ILE A 414 -8.75 -14.98 -14.09
CA ILE A 414 -9.59 -13.86 -14.55
C ILE A 414 -9.34 -13.56 -16.03
N TYR A 415 -8.09 -13.43 -16.45
CA TYR A 415 -7.77 -13.12 -17.84
C TYR A 415 -8.30 -14.19 -18.80
N GLN A 416 -8.12 -15.47 -18.46
CA GLN A 416 -8.64 -16.57 -19.26
C GLN A 416 -10.19 -16.55 -19.32
N SER A 417 -10.84 -16.25 -18.20
CA SER A 417 -12.31 -16.15 -18.16
C SER A 417 -12.86 -15.06 -19.06
N ILE A 418 -12.25 -13.84 -19.02
CA ILE A 418 -12.73 -12.72 -19.88
C ILE A 418 -12.42 -12.95 -21.36
N LEU A 419 -11.30 -13.60 -21.69
CA LEU A 419 -10.97 -14.00 -23.06
C LEU A 419 -12.00 -14.98 -23.63
N ASN A 420 -12.33 -16.02 -22.86
CA ASN A 420 -13.33 -17.02 -23.29
C ASN A 420 -14.72 -16.41 -23.49
N ASN A 421 -15.10 -15.43 -22.68
CA ASN A 421 -16.38 -14.73 -22.82
C ASN A 421 -16.37 -13.78 -24.02
N HIS A 422 -15.25 -13.11 -24.26
CA HIS A 422 -15.10 -12.19 -25.39
C HIS A 422 -15.18 -12.92 -26.74
N SER A 423 -14.52 -14.08 -26.87
CA SER A 423 -14.54 -14.91 -28.07
C SER A 423 -15.90 -15.51 -28.38
N LYS A 424 -16.81 -15.66 -27.42
CA LYS A 424 -18.18 -16.12 -27.62
C LYS A 424 -19.15 -15.00 -28.05
N SER A 425 -18.75 -13.75 -27.83
CA SER A 425 -19.58 -12.56 -28.14
C SER A 425 -19.19 -11.87 -29.45
N SER A 426 -18.05 -12.27 -30.04
CA SER A 426 -17.53 -11.84 -31.33
C SER A 426 -18.01 -12.78 -32.43
#